data_0d11a729c42b6e46da8b58c3ffebe6b2
#
_entry.id   0d11a729c42b6e46da8b58c3ffebe6b2
#
_cell.length_a   1.000
_cell.length_b   1.000
_cell.length_c   1.000
_cell.angle_alpha   90.00
_cell.angle_beta   90.00
_cell.angle_gamma   90.00
#
_symmetry.space_group_name_H-M   'P 1'
#
loop_
_entity.id
_entity.type
_entity.pdbx_description
1 polymer ?
#
loop_
_entity_poly.entity_id
_entity_poly.type
_entity_poly.pdbx_seq_one_letter_code
_entity_poly.pdbx_strand_id
1 'polypeptide(L)'
;MAEAAYKAGLNFRRTGVGFVHAIAHRLGETYHIPHGLACAAVLPHVLEKSLPEAQKRLKKLAVKSGTAKSTEEFIEKIRELEKSLGIPEKFAEINERDFPVMIKRILSESATQGCPKRLCAKEIEAILKSLKSE
;
A
#
# COMPACT_ATOMS: atom_id res chain seq x y z
N MET A 1 -19.93 4.15 1.00
CA MET A 1 -18.50 4.48 0.78
C MET A 1 -18.08 5.78 1.48
N ALA A 2 -18.72 6.94 1.26
CA ALA A 2 -18.31 8.22 1.87
C ALA A 2 -18.24 8.18 3.41
N GLU A 3 -19.23 7.60 4.08
CA GLU A 3 -19.23 7.45 5.55
C GLU A 3 -18.07 6.54 6.03
N ALA A 4 -17.78 5.46 5.32
CA ALA A 4 -16.66 4.57 5.67
C ALA A 4 -15.31 5.30 5.49
N ALA A 5 -15.13 6.05 4.42
CA ALA A 5 -13.94 6.86 4.19
C ALA A 5 -13.77 7.95 5.27
N TYR A 6 -14.84 8.61 5.66
CA TYR A 6 -14.82 9.60 6.74
C TYR A 6 -14.40 8.99 8.08
N LYS A 7 -14.99 7.83 8.47
CA LYS A 7 -14.62 7.12 9.69
C LYS A 7 -13.16 6.65 9.67
N ALA A 8 -12.67 6.16 8.55
CA ALA A 8 -11.26 5.82 8.37
C ALA A 8 -10.37 7.06 8.54
N GLY A 9 -10.74 8.18 7.91
CA GLY A 9 -10.02 9.46 8.01
C GLY A 9 -9.89 9.97 9.44
N LEU A 10 -10.91 9.82 10.27
CA LEU A 10 -10.84 10.18 11.69
C LEU A 10 -9.80 9.35 12.46
N ASN A 11 -9.66 8.08 12.10
CA ASN A 11 -8.72 7.18 12.79
C ASN A 11 -7.27 7.47 12.44
N PHE A 12 -6.91 7.67 11.18
CA PHE A 12 -5.51 7.85 10.80
C PHE A 12 -4.93 9.23 11.11
N ARG A 13 -5.73 10.21 11.52
CA ARG A 13 -5.22 11.48 12.06
C ARG A 13 -4.23 11.30 13.22
N ARG A 14 -4.37 10.21 13.98
CA ARG A 14 -3.51 9.91 15.15
C ARG A 14 -2.34 8.99 14.83
N THR A 15 -2.45 8.18 13.79
CA THR A 15 -1.49 7.10 13.48
C THR A 15 -0.63 7.38 12.25
N GLY A 16 -0.97 8.39 11.46
CA GLY A 16 -0.37 8.61 10.16
C GLY A 16 -0.92 7.64 9.11
N VAL A 17 -0.45 7.77 7.88
CA VAL A 17 -0.98 7.06 6.70
C VAL A 17 -0.10 5.91 6.21
N GLY A 18 1.13 5.81 6.66
CA GLY A 18 2.02 4.67 6.43
C GLY A 18 2.65 4.56 5.04
N PHE A 19 3.30 3.39 4.79
CA PHE A 19 4.09 3.15 3.57
C PHE A 19 3.25 3.12 2.29
N VAL A 20 1.97 2.74 2.35
CA VAL A 20 1.09 2.81 1.18
C VAL A 20 1.07 4.23 0.62
N HIS A 21 0.80 5.20 1.48
CA HIS A 21 0.76 6.61 1.07
C HIS A 21 2.14 7.17 0.73
N ALA A 22 3.18 6.82 1.49
CA ALA A 22 4.53 7.27 1.20
C ALA A 22 5.01 6.85 -0.20
N ILE A 23 4.69 5.62 -0.62
CA ILE A 23 4.97 5.13 -1.97
C ILE A 23 4.05 5.81 -2.99
N ALA A 24 2.74 5.88 -2.71
CA ALA A 24 1.77 6.49 -3.62
C ALA A 24 2.06 7.97 -3.88
N HIS A 25 2.52 8.73 -2.87
CA HIS A 25 2.95 10.13 -3.04
C HIS A 25 4.09 10.24 -4.05
N ARG A 26 5.08 9.34 -3.99
CA ARG A 26 6.20 9.36 -4.96
C ARG A 26 5.78 8.94 -6.35
N LEU A 27 4.87 7.96 -6.47
CA LEU A 27 4.28 7.58 -7.77
C LEU A 27 3.48 8.73 -8.39
N GLY A 28 2.68 9.43 -7.59
CA GLY A 28 1.94 10.60 -8.05
C GLY A 28 2.85 11.77 -8.44
N GLU A 29 3.87 12.06 -7.62
CA GLU A 29 4.82 13.14 -7.88
C GLU A 29 5.68 12.90 -9.13
N THR A 30 6.14 11.66 -9.33
CA THR A 30 7.09 11.33 -10.40
C THR A 30 6.38 11.00 -11.73
N TYR A 31 5.26 10.29 -11.66
CA TYR A 31 4.60 9.72 -12.86
C TYR A 31 3.18 10.22 -13.06
N HIS A 32 2.70 11.15 -12.22
CA HIS A 32 1.34 11.70 -12.27
C HIS A 32 0.23 10.64 -12.14
N ILE A 33 0.53 9.49 -11.53
CA ILE A 33 -0.46 8.47 -11.24
C ILE A 33 -1.47 9.02 -10.20
N PRO A 34 -2.78 8.96 -10.45
CA PRO A 34 -3.79 9.46 -9.53
C PRO A 34 -3.65 8.84 -8.13
N HIS A 35 -3.70 9.65 -7.09
CA HIS A 35 -3.40 9.25 -5.72
C HIS A 35 -4.15 8.00 -5.25
N GLY A 36 -5.47 7.96 -5.45
CA GLY A 36 -6.29 6.81 -5.06
C GLY A 36 -5.92 5.52 -5.81
N LEU A 37 -5.58 5.65 -7.09
CA LEU A 37 -5.13 4.54 -7.93
C LEU A 37 -3.78 4.00 -7.45
N ALA A 38 -2.83 4.90 -7.17
CA ALA A 38 -1.53 4.52 -6.63
C ALA A 38 -1.66 3.85 -5.25
N CYS A 39 -2.51 4.39 -4.36
CA CYS A 39 -2.77 3.78 -3.06
C CYS A 39 -3.35 2.37 -3.17
N ALA A 40 -4.32 2.17 -4.06
CA ALA A 40 -4.92 0.86 -4.27
C ALA A 40 -3.87 -0.14 -4.77
N ALA A 41 -3.19 0.14 -5.88
CA ALA A 41 -2.19 -0.77 -6.46
C ALA A 41 -1.03 -1.12 -5.49
N VAL A 42 -0.64 -0.19 -4.62
CA VAL A 42 0.43 -0.41 -3.62
C VAL A 42 -0.03 -1.23 -2.42
N LEU A 43 -1.32 -1.16 -2.06
CA LEU A 43 -1.86 -1.69 -0.80
C LEU A 43 -1.55 -3.18 -0.57
N PRO A 44 -1.82 -4.12 -1.49
CA PRO A 44 -1.57 -5.54 -1.28
C PRO A 44 -0.09 -5.84 -0.99
N HIS A 45 0.80 -5.18 -1.73
CA HIS A 45 2.25 -5.37 -1.60
C HIS A 45 2.78 -4.92 -0.24
N VAL A 46 2.30 -3.79 0.27
CA VAL A 46 2.68 -3.30 1.60
C VAL A 46 2.10 -4.19 2.70
N LEU A 47 0.87 -4.67 2.54
CA LEU A 47 0.27 -5.61 3.48
C LEU A 47 1.08 -6.90 3.58
N GLU A 48 1.45 -7.51 2.46
CA GLU A 48 2.30 -8.72 2.42
C GLU A 48 3.62 -8.52 3.14
N LYS A 49 4.33 -7.41 2.89
CA LYS A 49 5.58 -7.08 3.58
C LYS A 49 5.40 -6.84 5.07
N SER A 50 4.21 -6.42 5.49
CA SER A 50 3.89 -6.12 6.90
C SER A 50 3.36 -7.33 7.67
N LEU A 51 3.13 -8.47 7.03
CA LEU A 51 2.53 -9.66 7.65
C LEU A 51 3.20 -10.11 8.94
N PRO A 52 4.54 -10.18 9.04
CA PRO A 52 5.19 -10.66 10.25
C PRO A 52 4.75 -9.90 11.52
N GLU A 53 4.54 -8.59 11.40
CA GLU A 53 4.20 -7.72 12.52
C GLU A 53 2.69 -7.42 12.63
N ALA A 54 1.97 -7.45 11.51
CA ALA A 54 0.56 -7.07 11.42
C ALA A 54 -0.42 -8.25 11.38
N GLN A 55 0.06 -9.48 11.26
CA GLN A 55 -0.76 -10.67 11.01
C GLN A 55 -1.96 -10.82 11.94
N LYS A 56 -1.75 -10.69 13.26
CA LYS A 56 -2.83 -10.83 14.25
C LYS A 56 -3.94 -9.80 14.06
N ARG A 57 -3.56 -8.55 13.73
CA ARG A 57 -4.51 -7.44 13.52
C ARG A 57 -5.27 -7.62 12.22
N LEU A 58 -4.58 -7.98 11.15
CA LEU A 58 -5.19 -8.22 9.83
C LEU A 58 -6.13 -9.43 9.87
N LYS A 59 -5.74 -10.54 10.52
CA LYS A 59 -6.62 -11.69 10.72
C LYS A 59 -7.88 -11.31 11.49
N LYS A 60 -7.75 -10.54 12.58
CA LYS A 60 -8.90 -10.06 13.35
C LYS A 60 -9.84 -9.20 12.49
N LEU A 61 -9.28 -8.34 11.63
CA LEU A 61 -10.05 -7.52 10.71
C LEU A 61 -10.78 -8.39 9.68
N ALA A 62 -10.07 -9.31 9.03
CA ALA A 62 -10.62 -10.23 8.03
C ALA A 62 -11.82 -11.03 8.56
N VAL A 63 -11.66 -11.63 9.74
CA VAL A 63 -12.72 -12.42 10.38
C VAL A 63 -13.91 -11.55 10.82
N LYS A 64 -13.63 -10.39 11.46
CA LYS A 64 -14.71 -9.50 11.93
C LYS A 64 -15.49 -8.84 10.80
N SER A 65 -14.88 -8.59 9.67
CA SER A 65 -15.56 -8.05 8.47
C SER A 65 -16.33 -9.13 7.71
N GLY A 66 -16.14 -10.41 8.05
CA GLY A 66 -16.70 -11.53 7.30
C GLY A 66 -16.09 -11.72 5.90
N THR A 67 -14.96 -11.06 5.63
CA THR A 67 -14.35 -11.05 4.30
C THR A 67 -13.51 -12.30 4.04
N ALA A 68 -12.75 -12.76 5.06
CA ALA A 68 -11.82 -13.87 4.93
C ALA A 68 -11.57 -14.58 6.26
N LYS A 69 -11.06 -15.80 6.21
CA LYS A 69 -10.71 -16.62 7.39
C LYS A 69 -9.22 -16.50 7.76
N SER A 70 -8.39 -16.10 6.82
CA SER A 70 -6.95 -15.88 7.01
C SER A 70 -6.52 -14.51 6.50
N THR A 71 -5.29 -14.13 6.80
CA THR A 71 -4.70 -12.86 6.35
C THR A 71 -4.37 -12.92 4.87
N GLU A 72 -3.88 -14.06 4.42
CA GLU A 72 -3.53 -14.33 3.03
C GLU A 72 -4.78 -14.26 2.14
N GLU A 73 -5.86 -14.94 2.57
CA GLU A 73 -7.16 -14.86 1.90
C GLU A 73 -7.69 -13.42 1.87
N PHE A 74 -7.48 -12.67 2.94
CA PHE A 74 -7.90 -11.26 2.99
C PHE A 74 -7.17 -10.39 1.96
N ILE A 75 -5.86 -10.58 1.81
CA ILE A 75 -5.07 -9.85 0.80
C ILE A 75 -5.52 -10.26 -0.62
N GLU A 76 -5.78 -11.55 -0.84
CA GLU A 76 -6.28 -12.02 -2.13
C GLU A 76 -7.64 -11.42 -2.47
N LYS A 77 -8.55 -11.30 -1.50
CA LYS A 77 -9.83 -10.61 -1.70
C LYS A 77 -9.68 -9.13 -2.06
N ILE A 78 -8.63 -8.46 -1.56
CA ILE A 78 -8.30 -7.10 -1.98
C ILE A 78 -7.88 -7.10 -3.45
N ARG A 79 -7.00 -8.02 -3.89
CA ARG A 79 -6.58 -8.14 -5.29
C ARG A 79 -7.75 -8.45 -6.24
N GLU A 80 -8.63 -9.37 -5.84
CA GLU A 80 -9.85 -9.68 -6.59
C GLU A 80 -10.73 -8.42 -6.78
N LEU A 81 -10.89 -7.62 -5.72
CA LEU A 81 -11.64 -6.36 -5.76
C LEU A 81 -10.97 -5.34 -6.70
N GLU A 82 -9.66 -5.14 -6.58
CA GLU A 82 -8.89 -4.25 -7.46
C GLU A 82 -9.06 -4.64 -8.92
N LYS A 83 -8.92 -5.91 -9.24
CA LYS A 83 -9.14 -6.45 -10.58
C LYS A 83 -10.56 -6.20 -11.09
N SER A 84 -11.58 -6.40 -10.24
CA SER A 84 -12.98 -6.15 -10.59
C SER A 84 -13.28 -4.68 -10.87
N LEU A 85 -12.51 -3.77 -10.27
CA LEU A 85 -12.61 -2.32 -10.44
C LEU A 85 -11.72 -1.79 -11.59
N GLY A 86 -10.98 -2.67 -12.28
CA GLY A 86 -10.08 -2.27 -13.36
C GLY A 86 -8.84 -1.51 -12.88
N ILE A 87 -8.43 -1.69 -11.63
CA ILE A 87 -7.19 -1.09 -11.11
C ILE A 87 -6.01 -1.84 -11.73
N PRO A 88 -5.07 -1.13 -12.40
CA PRO A 88 -3.94 -1.78 -13.03
C PRO A 88 -2.97 -2.32 -11.97
N GLU A 89 -2.51 -3.55 -12.18
CA GLU A 89 -1.47 -4.17 -11.36
C GLU A 89 -0.08 -3.58 -11.64
N LYS A 90 0.11 -3.06 -12.86
CA LYS A 90 1.40 -2.52 -13.34
C LYS A 90 1.20 -1.21 -14.10
N PHE A 91 2.24 -0.38 -14.09
CA PHE A 91 2.27 0.92 -14.74
C PHE A 91 3.47 1.00 -15.69
N ALA A 92 3.23 1.39 -16.94
CA ALA A 92 4.26 1.51 -17.98
C ALA A 92 5.21 2.69 -17.72
N GLU A 93 4.75 3.70 -16.98
CA GLU A 93 5.50 4.92 -16.68
C GLU A 93 6.63 4.70 -15.69
N ILE A 94 6.56 3.65 -14.86
CA ILE A 94 7.53 3.38 -13.78
C ILE A 94 8.89 2.97 -14.38
N ASN A 95 9.94 3.69 -13.98
CA ASN A 95 11.30 3.47 -14.45
C ASN A 95 12.27 3.25 -13.28
N GLU A 96 13.09 2.20 -13.38
CA GLU A 96 14.05 1.83 -12.32
C GLU A 96 15.12 2.90 -12.04
N ARG A 97 15.44 3.77 -13.02
CA ARG A 97 16.38 4.89 -12.85
C ARG A 97 15.94 5.85 -11.75
N ASP A 98 14.63 5.95 -11.47
CA ASP A 98 14.08 6.88 -10.49
C ASP A 98 14.05 6.28 -9.08
N PHE A 99 14.19 4.96 -8.94
CA PHE A 99 14.08 4.23 -7.67
C PHE A 99 15.02 4.75 -6.57
N PRO A 100 16.32 5.04 -6.82
CA PRO A 100 17.19 5.49 -5.74
C PRO A 100 16.70 6.77 -5.06
N VAL A 101 16.20 7.72 -5.84
CA VAL A 101 15.67 9.00 -5.34
C VAL A 101 14.33 8.77 -4.64
N MET A 102 13.43 7.99 -5.25
CA MET A 102 12.13 7.66 -4.67
C MET A 102 12.27 6.95 -3.33
N ILE A 103 13.09 5.91 -3.26
CA ILE A 103 13.31 5.11 -2.03
C ILE A 103 13.84 6.00 -0.90
N LYS A 104 14.82 6.85 -1.19
CA LYS A 104 15.36 7.80 -0.20
C LYS A 104 14.25 8.70 0.37
N ARG A 105 13.39 9.24 -0.49
CA ARG A 105 12.29 10.13 -0.10
C ARG A 105 11.19 9.38 0.66
N ILE A 106 10.85 8.14 0.26
CA ILE A 106 9.89 7.29 0.96
C ILE A 106 10.38 7.01 2.40
N LEU A 107 11.65 6.64 2.56
CA LEU A 107 12.23 6.35 3.87
C LEU A 107 12.31 7.55 4.80
N SER A 108 12.43 8.76 4.26
CA SER A 108 12.48 10.02 5.03
C SER A 108 11.10 10.55 5.41
N GLU A 109 10.01 9.98 4.89
CA GLU A 109 8.65 10.48 5.12
C GLU A 109 8.17 10.16 6.54
N SER A 110 7.83 11.19 7.31
CA SER A 110 7.38 11.06 8.70
C SER A 110 6.08 10.25 8.85
N ALA A 111 5.25 10.25 7.81
CA ALA A 111 4.00 9.49 7.77
C ALA A 111 4.20 7.97 7.98
N THR A 112 5.42 7.44 7.76
CA THR A 112 5.74 6.02 7.93
C THR A 112 6.01 5.61 9.37
N GLN A 113 6.15 6.55 10.30
CA GLN A 113 6.53 6.28 11.69
C GLN A 113 5.51 5.43 12.46
N GLY A 114 4.21 5.53 12.12
CA GLY A 114 3.14 4.76 12.75
C GLY A 114 2.94 3.34 12.20
N CYS A 115 3.74 2.91 11.22
CA CYS A 115 3.59 1.59 10.62
C CYS A 115 3.99 0.47 11.59
N PRO A 116 3.25 -0.65 11.61
CA PRO A 116 3.61 -1.82 12.41
C PRO A 116 5.00 -2.36 12.07
N LYS A 117 5.37 -2.32 10.80
CA LYS A 117 6.70 -2.67 10.28
C LYS A 117 7.32 -1.49 9.55
N ARG A 118 8.58 -1.26 9.80
CA ARG A 118 9.40 -0.35 9.00
C ARG A 118 9.99 -1.11 7.81
N LEU A 119 9.59 -0.72 6.60
CA LEU A 119 10.15 -1.31 5.38
C LEU A 119 11.57 -0.78 5.16
N CYS A 120 12.46 -1.67 4.72
CA CYS A 120 13.81 -1.29 4.30
C CYS A 120 13.84 -0.93 2.80
N ALA A 121 14.97 -0.36 2.35
CA ALA A 121 15.16 0.04 0.95
C ALA A 121 14.90 -1.10 -0.04
N LYS A 122 15.40 -2.31 0.26
CA LYS A 122 15.23 -3.50 -0.60
C LYS A 122 13.76 -3.92 -0.72
N GLU A 123 12.98 -3.81 0.36
CA GLU A 123 11.56 -4.14 0.36
C GLU A 123 10.75 -3.13 -0.47
N ILE A 124 11.08 -1.84 -0.34
CA ILE A 124 10.46 -0.78 -1.14
C ILE A 124 10.81 -0.95 -2.62
N GLU A 125 12.07 -1.24 -2.94
CA GLU A 125 12.51 -1.52 -4.31
C GLU A 125 11.75 -2.70 -4.91
N ALA A 126 11.57 -3.79 -4.15
CA ALA A 126 10.80 -4.95 -4.60
C ALA A 126 9.34 -4.60 -4.90
N ILE A 127 8.71 -3.73 -4.08
CA ILE A 127 7.36 -3.23 -4.35
C ILE A 127 7.33 -2.40 -5.64
N LEU A 128 8.26 -1.46 -5.82
CA LEU A 128 8.32 -0.63 -7.03
C LEU A 128 8.54 -1.48 -8.29
N LYS A 129 9.38 -2.52 -8.22
CA LYS A 129 9.60 -3.47 -9.32
C LYS A 129 8.33 -4.27 -9.65
N SER A 130 7.56 -4.69 -8.65
CA SER A 130 6.31 -5.43 -8.90
C SER A 130 5.22 -4.58 -9.59
N LEU A 131 5.27 -3.26 -9.42
CA LEU A 131 4.36 -2.30 -10.04
C LEU A 131 4.79 -1.84 -11.44
N LYS A 132 6.03 -2.15 -11.84
CA LYS A 132 6.56 -1.79 -13.16
C LYS A 132 6.08 -2.78 -14.22
N SER A 133 5.65 -2.28 -15.38
CA SER A 133 5.47 -3.11 -16.57
C SER A 133 6.82 -3.59 -17.13
N GLU A 134 6.81 -4.74 -17.78
CA GLU A 134 7.99 -5.28 -18.48
C GLU A 134 8.43 -4.38 -19.63
#